data_96fa5f7b038a103c6db000ddd46b5edf
#
_entry.id   96fa5f7b038a103c6db000ddd46b5edf
#
_cell.length_a   1.000
_cell.length_b   1.000
_cell.length_c   1.000
_cell.angle_alpha   90.00
_cell.angle_beta   90.00
_cell.angle_gamma   90.00
#
_symmetry.space_group_name_H-M   'P 1'
#
loop_
_entity.id
_entity.type
_entity.pdbx_description
1 polymer ?
#
loop_
_entity_poly.entity_id
_entity_poly.type
_entity_poly.pdbx_seq_one_letter_code
_entity_poly.pdbx_strand_id
1 'polypeptide(L)'
;MCESCKKPFYITTPIYYPSSNLHIGHAYCSTAADSMARFKKLTGYDVYFLTGTDEHGQKIERKAKEQGVTPKEYVDKIVAGIKDLWKMMDIDYSDFIRTTDDRHVKCVQKIFKQLYDQGDIYKSEYEGWYCTPCESFWTELQLKDGCCPDCGRPVEKTREESYFFRLQKYADWLIQ
;
A
#
# COMPACT_ATOMS: atom_id res chain seq x y z
N MET A 1 -29.25 -7.17 27.73
CA MET A 1 -28.18 -7.91 27.06
C MET A 1 -26.92 -7.09 27.27
N CYS A 2 -25.86 -7.69 27.81
CA CYS A 2 -24.62 -6.98 28.16
C CYS A 2 -23.99 -6.39 26.89
N GLU A 3 -23.64 -5.09 26.89
CA GLU A 3 -22.96 -4.39 25.78
C GLU A 3 -21.56 -4.95 25.45
N SER A 4 -21.06 -5.88 26.26
CA SER A 4 -19.68 -6.40 26.18
C SER A 4 -19.46 -7.56 25.20
N CYS A 5 -20.43 -7.94 24.37
CA CYS A 5 -20.33 -9.13 23.50
C CYS A 5 -20.76 -8.90 22.04
N LYS A 6 -20.54 -7.70 21.49
CA LYS A 6 -20.71 -7.53 20.05
C LYS A 6 -19.63 -8.32 19.29
N LYS A 7 -20.03 -9.07 18.27
CA LYS A 7 -19.11 -9.80 17.43
C LYS A 7 -18.26 -8.82 16.62
N PRO A 8 -16.92 -8.92 16.64
CA PRO A 8 -16.07 -8.00 15.87
C PRO A 8 -16.20 -8.24 14.35
N PHE A 9 -16.14 -7.17 13.60
CA PHE A 9 -16.08 -7.19 12.14
C PHE A 9 -15.04 -6.17 11.65
N TYR A 10 -14.00 -6.67 10.97
CA TYR A 10 -12.93 -5.87 10.41
C TYR A 10 -13.04 -5.83 8.89
N ILE A 11 -12.97 -4.65 8.31
CA ILE A 11 -12.98 -4.44 6.87
C ILE A 11 -11.97 -3.36 6.48
N THR A 12 -11.29 -3.56 5.35
CA THR A 12 -10.34 -2.59 4.80
C THR A 12 -10.64 -2.29 3.35
N THR A 13 -10.21 -1.10 2.90
CA THR A 13 -9.93 -0.85 1.49
C THR A 13 -8.47 -1.19 1.18
N PRO A 14 -8.05 -1.28 -0.09
CA PRO A 14 -6.66 -1.05 -0.44
C PRO A 14 -6.19 0.30 0.09
N ILE A 15 -4.93 0.42 0.48
CA ILE A 15 -4.31 1.71 0.75
C ILE A 15 -4.00 2.39 -0.58
N TYR A 16 -4.46 3.64 -0.75
CA TYR A 16 -4.38 4.31 -2.05
C TYR A 16 -3.03 5.00 -2.25
N TYR A 17 -2.48 4.89 -3.45
CA TYR A 17 -1.20 5.47 -3.80
C TYR A 17 -1.36 6.97 -4.15
N PRO A 18 -0.85 7.91 -3.33
CA PRO A 18 -1.10 9.34 -3.47
C PRO A 18 -0.15 10.00 -4.48
N SER A 19 0.01 9.39 -5.67
CA SER A 19 0.81 9.97 -6.75
C SER A 19 0.04 10.98 -7.61
N SER A 20 -1.28 11.03 -7.46
CA SER A 20 -2.20 11.97 -8.13
C SER A 20 -3.56 11.96 -7.42
N ASN A 21 -4.48 12.78 -7.91
CA ASN A 21 -5.87 12.76 -7.43
C ASN A 21 -6.51 11.38 -7.65
N LEU A 22 -7.39 11.01 -6.71
CA LEU A 22 -8.17 9.79 -6.82
C LEU A 22 -9.16 9.88 -7.99
N HIS A 23 -9.55 8.73 -8.50
CA HIS A 23 -10.55 8.58 -9.56
C HIS A 23 -11.73 7.72 -9.08
N ILE A 24 -12.76 7.59 -9.92
CA ILE A 24 -14.00 6.89 -9.57
C ILE A 24 -13.80 5.45 -9.07
N GLY A 25 -12.75 4.75 -9.53
CA GLY A 25 -12.43 3.40 -9.04
C GLY A 25 -12.09 3.37 -7.54
N HIS A 26 -11.39 4.37 -7.03
CA HIS A 26 -11.11 4.51 -5.59
C HIS A 26 -12.39 4.80 -4.80
N ALA A 27 -13.24 5.69 -5.34
CA ALA A 27 -14.54 6.00 -4.76
C ALA A 27 -15.44 4.75 -4.69
N TYR A 28 -15.45 3.93 -5.75
CA TYR A 28 -16.20 2.67 -5.79
C TYR A 28 -15.75 1.72 -4.67
N CYS A 29 -14.46 1.46 -4.53
CA CYS A 29 -13.94 0.58 -3.47
C CYS A 29 -14.30 1.09 -2.07
N SER A 30 -14.14 2.39 -1.82
CA SER A 30 -14.45 2.98 -0.51
C SER A 30 -15.95 2.94 -0.19
N THR A 31 -16.82 3.23 -1.18
CA THR A 31 -18.26 3.15 -1.00
C THR A 31 -18.72 1.71 -0.73
N ALA A 32 -18.15 0.72 -1.42
CA ALA A 32 -18.47 -0.68 -1.20
C ALA A 32 -18.10 -1.13 0.23
N ALA A 33 -16.90 -0.75 0.70
CA ALA A 33 -16.43 -1.06 2.05
C ALA A 33 -17.30 -0.33 3.12
N ASP A 34 -17.59 0.95 2.92
CA ASP A 34 -18.43 1.74 3.81
C ASP A 34 -19.87 1.19 3.92
N SER A 35 -20.45 0.81 2.79
CA SER A 35 -21.79 0.19 2.77
C SER A 35 -21.82 -1.10 3.58
N MET A 36 -20.81 -1.95 3.45
CA MET A 36 -20.69 -3.17 4.25
C MET A 36 -20.45 -2.87 5.73
N ALA A 37 -19.61 -1.90 6.05
CA ALA A 37 -19.37 -1.47 7.43
C ALA A 37 -20.64 -0.97 8.09
N ARG A 38 -21.42 -0.11 7.41
CA ARG A 38 -22.72 0.38 7.89
C ARG A 38 -23.73 -0.76 8.07
N PHE A 39 -23.84 -1.67 7.12
CA PHE A 39 -24.70 -2.83 7.24
C PHE A 39 -24.35 -3.67 8.47
N LYS A 40 -23.06 -3.91 8.71
CA LYS A 40 -22.62 -4.67 9.89
C LYS A 40 -22.88 -3.92 11.19
N LYS A 41 -22.69 -2.61 11.24
CA LYS A 41 -23.10 -1.78 12.40
C LYS A 41 -24.59 -1.93 12.70
N LEU A 42 -25.46 -1.84 11.67
CA LEU A 42 -26.91 -2.01 11.79
C LEU A 42 -27.31 -3.41 12.28
N THR A 43 -26.56 -4.44 11.93
CA THR A 43 -26.80 -5.83 12.37
C THR A 43 -26.15 -6.17 13.70
N GLY A 44 -25.62 -5.18 14.44
CA GLY A 44 -25.17 -5.32 15.82
C GLY A 44 -23.72 -5.76 16.00
N TYR A 45 -22.89 -5.69 14.95
CA TYR A 45 -21.45 -5.97 15.05
C TYR A 45 -20.68 -4.77 15.63
N ASP A 46 -19.53 -5.06 16.22
CA ASP A 46 -18.50 -4.07 16.54
C ASP A 46 -17.58 -3.94 15.32
N VAL A 47 -17.72 -2.82 14.61
CA VAL A 47 -17.11 -2.65 13.27
C VAL A 47 -15.88 -1.77 13.35
N TYR A 48 -14.76 -2.26 12.79
CA TYR A 48 -13.57 -1.46 12.53
C TYR A 48 -13.31 -1.40 11.02
N PHE A 49 -13.48 -0.23 10.43
CA PHE A 49 -13.25 0.04 9.01
C PHE A 49 -11.97 0.85 8.85
N LEU A 50 -10.95 0.26 8.22
CA LEU A 50 -9.66 0.88 7.96
C LEU A 50 -9.51 1.24 6.49
N THR A 51 -9.08 2.47 6.22
CA THR A 51 -8.60 2.93 4.91
C THR A 51 -7.28 3.66 5.08
N GLY A 52 -6.64 4.11 4.00
CA GLY A 52 -5.38 4.83 4.13
C GLY A 52 -4.66 5.06 2.82
N THR A 53 -3.37 5.43 2.94
CA THR A 53 -2.50 5.76 1.81
C THR A 53 -1.15 5.06 1.88
N ASP A 54 -0.66 4.62 0.72
CA ASP A 54 0.69 4.09 0.50
C ASP A 54 1.59 5.21 -0.03
N GLU A 55 2.51 5.70 0.80
CA GLU A 55 3.16 7.00 0.63
C GLU A 55 4.65 6.94 0.27
N HIS A 56 5.19 5.76 -0.02
CA HIS A 56 6.57 5.57 -0.41
C HIS A 56 6.71 5.28 -1.91
N GLY A 57 7.92 5.46 -2.45
CA GLY A 57 8.29 5.07 -3.81
C GLY A 57 8.81 6.21 -4.68
N GLN A 58 9.59 5.85 -5.70
CA GLN A 58 10.27 6.78 -6.60
C GLN A 58 9.32 7.72 -7.36
N LYS A 59 8.10 7.26 -7.64
CA LYS A 59 7.09 8.06 -8.35
C LYS A 59 6.65 9.27 -7.53
N ILE A 60 6.50 9.09 -6.21
CA ILE A 60 6.20 10.19 -5.28
C ILE A 60 7.38 11.15 -5.17
N GLU A 61 8.61 10.63 -5.05
CA GLU A 61 9.82 11.44 -5.01
C GLU A 61 9.99 12.31 -6.26
N ARG A 62 9.78 11.73 -7.44
CA ARG A 62 9.83 12.47 -8.71
C ARG A 62 8.78 13.58 -8.75
N LYS A 63 7.54 13.29 -8.35
CA LYS A 63 6.45 14.28 -8.31
C LYS A 63 6.72 15.41 -7.32
N ALA A 64 7.24 15.09 -6.16
CA ALA A 64 7.64 16.09 -5.17
C ALA A 64 8.75 16.99 -5.72
N LYS A 65 9.78 16.41 -6.35
CA LYS A 65 10.88 17.14 -6.99
C LYS A 65 10.40 18.05 -8.12
N GLU A 66 9.48 17.58 -8.97
CA GLU A 66 8.86 18.38 -10.04
C GLU A 66 8.14 19.63 -9.48
N GLN A 67 7.61 19.55 -8.27
CA GLN A 67 6.92 20.65 -7.57
C GLN A 67 7.83 21.46 -6.63
N GLY A 68 9.09 21.08 -6.48
CA GLY A 68 10.04 21.77 -5.61
C GLY A 68 9.74 21.64 -4.11
N VAL A 69 9.07 20.56 -3.71
CA VAL A 69 8.70 20.26 -2.32
C VAL A 69 9.30 18.94 -1.86
N THR A 70 9.26 18.68 -0.55
CA THR A 70 9.65 17.38 -0.01
C THR A 70 8.59 16.31 -0.32
N PRO A 71 8.96 15.01 -0.39
CA PRO A 71 7.98 13.93 -0.54
C PRO A 71 6.87 13.98 0.51
N LYS A 72 7.21 14.32 1.75
CA LYS A 72 6.25 14.44 2.86
C LYS A 72 5.23 15.56 2.63
N GLU A 73 5.68 16.75 2.26
CA GLU A 73 4.79 17.88 1.95
C GLU A 73 3.88 17.58 0.76
N TYR A 74 4.43 16.89 -0.26
CA TYR A 74 3.67 16.47 -1.42
C TYR A 74 2.51 15.53 -1.03
N VAL A 75 2.80 14.44 -0.29
CA VAL A 75 1.75 13.49 0.11
C VAL A 75 0.79 14.09 1.13
N ASP A 76 1.24 14.96 2.04
CA ASP A 76 0.35 15.64 3.00
C ASP A 76 -0.75 16.44 2.30
N LYS A 77 -0.41 17.14 1.22
CA LYS A 77 -1.38 17.88 0.41
C LYS A 77 -2.40 16.97 -0.26
N ILE A 78 -1.95 15.85 -0.83
CA ILE A 78 -2.85 14.92 -1.52
C ILE A 78 -3.74 14.19 -0.50
N VAL A 79 -3.19 13.77 0.63
CA VAL A 79 -3.95 13.10 1.70
C VAL A 79 -5.03 14.02 2.27
N ALA A 80 -4.76 15.31 2.42
CA ALA A 80 -5.79 16.27 2.82
C ALA A 80 -6.97 16.25 1.83
N GLY A 81 -6.70 16.32 0.52
CA GLY A 81 -7.73 16.23 -0.51
C GLY A 81 -8.49 14.89 -0.51
N ILE A 82 -7.81 13.77 -0.21
CA ILE A 82 -8.47 12.47 -0.08
C ILE A 82 -9.44 12.46 1.10
N LYS A 83 -9.04 13.00 2.26
CA LYS A 83 -9.91 13.09 3.43
C LYS A 83 -11.12 13.99 3.19
N ASP A 84 -10.92 15.11 2.49
CA ASP A 84 -12.02 16.00 2.10
C ASP A 84 -13.00 15.30 1.14
N LEU A 85 -12.50 14.49 0.20
CA LEU A 85 -13.31 13.68 -0.69
C LEU A 85 -14.12 12.64 0.11
N TRP A 86 -13.50 11.92 1.03
CA TRP A 86 -14.22 10.95 1.88
C TRP A 86 -15.29 11.62 2.75
N LYS A 87 -15.00 12.80 3.27
CA LYS A 87 -15.99 13.60 4.01
C LYS A 87 -17.17 14.01 3.11
N MET A 88 -16.92 14.45 1.88
CA MET A 88 -17.95 14.81 0.92
C MET A 88 -18.83 13.61 0.52
N MET A 89 -18.24 12.41 0.46
CA MET A 89 -18.92 11.15 0.13
C MET A 89 -19.56 10.47 1.35
N ASP A 90 -19.45 11.07 2.53
CA ASP A 90 -19.94 10.50 3.81
C ASP A 90 -19.35 9.10 4.12
N ILE A 91 -18.08 8.87 3.77
CA ILE A 91 -17.35 7.63 4.10
C ILE A 91 -16.98 7.64 5.59
N ASP A 92 -17.57 6.72 6.36
CA ASP A 92 -17.46 6.64 7.83
C ASP A 92 -16.41 5.57 8.25
N TYR A 93 -15.12 5.84 7.96
CA TYR A 93 -14.03 4.96 8.38
C TYR A 93 -13.68 5.15 9.88
N SER A 94 -13.29 4.06 10.52
CA SER A 94 -12.86 4.05 11.93
C SER A 94 -11.46 4.65 12.09
N ASP A 95 -10.57 4.41 11.11
CA ASP A 95 -9.20 4.89 11.13
C ASP A 95 -8.66 5.08 9.71
N PHE A 96 -7.73 6.03 9.58
CA PHE A 96 -7.01 6.32 8.36
C PHE A 96 -5.52 6.12 8.59
N ILE A 97 -4.93 5.05 8.04
CA ILE A 97 -3.51 4.73 8.19
C ILE A 97 -2.70 5.33 7.05
N ARG A 98 -1.57 5.93 7.39
CA ARG A 98 -0.56 6.38 6.44
C ARG A 98 0.70 5.55 6.62
N THR A 99 1.31 5.09 5.54
CA THR A 99 2.56 4.32 5.66
C THR A 99 3.73 5.16 6.18
N THR A 100 3.59 6.50 6.18
CA THR A 100 4.52 7.44 6.81
C THR A 100 4.21 7.76 8.28
N ASP A 101 3.10 7.27 8.84
CA ASP A 101 2.80 7.47 10.27
C ASP A 101 3.81 6.74 11.15
N ASP A 102 4.27 7.39 12.21
CA ASP A 102 5.21 6.79 13.19
C ASP A 102 4.73 5.47 13.76
N ARG A 103 3.41 5.33 14.01
CA ARG A 103 2.81 4.09 14.50
C ARG A 103 2.96 2.95 13.50
N HIS A 104 2.81 3.23 12.20
CA HIS A 104 3.01 2.25 11.13
C HIS A 104 4.49 1.89 11.00
N VAL A 105 5.37 2.90 10.90
CA VAL A 105 6.82 2.71 10.77
C VAL A 105 7.37 1.85 11.92
N LYS A 106 7.02 2.15 13.17
CA LYS A 106 7.46 1.37 14.33
C LYS A 106 6.98 -0.08 14.28
N CYS A 107 5.74 -0.32 13.84
CA CYS A 107 5.20 -1.66 13.70
C CYS A 107 5.94 -2.45 12.63
N VAL A 108 6.14 -1.85 11.44
CA VAL A 108 6.88 -2.48 10.33
C VAL A 108 8.31 -2.78 10.72
N GLN A 109 9.01 -1.85 11.37
CA GLN A 109 10.38 -2.05 11.83
C GLN A 109 10.49 -3.23 12.82
N LYS A 110 9.52 -3.35 13.73
CA LYS A 110 9.47 -4.46 14.71
C LYS A 110 9.31 -5.80 14.00
N ILE A 111 8.36 -5.90 13.08
CA ILE A 111 8.08 -7.16 12.34
C ILE A 111 9.26 -7.50 11.43
N PHE A 112 9.80 -6.51 10.71
CA PHE A 112 10.95 -6.71 9.83
C PHE A 112 12.16 -7.21 10.61
N LYS A 113 12.47 -6.57 11.76
CA LYS A 113 13.57 -7.01 12.62
C LYS A 113 13.37 -8.43 13.14
N GLN A 114 12.16 -8.79 13.54
CA GLN A 114 11.85 -10.14 14.00
C GLN A 114 12.13 -11.18 12.90
N LEU A 115 11.65 -10.94 11.67
CA LEU A 115 11.86 -11.85 10.54
C LEU A 115 13.34 -11.90 10.11
N TYR A 116 14.05 -10.79 10.23
CA TYR A 116 15.50 -10.75 9.97
C TYR A 116 16.26 -11.57 11.02
N ASP A 117 15.98 -11.39 12.30
CA ASP A 117 16.62 -12.13 13.40
C ASP A 117 16.31 -13.65 13.32
N GLN A 118 15.15 -14.05 12.79
CA GLN A 118 14.77 -15.44 12.51
C GLN A 118 15.45 -16.02 11.26
N GLY A 119 16.17 -15.21 10.48
CA GLY A 119 16.82 -15.61 9.25
C GLY A 119 15.86 -15.77 8.05
N ASP A 120 14.62 -15.32 8.18
CA ASP A 120 13.64 -15.34 7.09
C ASP A 120 13.85 -14.18 6.11
N ILE A 121 14.42 -13.09 6.57
CA ILE A 121 14.89 -11.98 5.74
C ILE A 121 16.42 -12.00 5.68
N TYR A 122 16.98 -11.80 4.49
CA TYR A 122 18.42 -11.73 4.27
C TYR A 122 18.74 -10.63 3.25
N LYS A 123 19.93 -10.06 3.38
CA LYS A 123 20.44 -9.02 2.49
C LYS A 123 21.15 -9.67 1.29
N SER A 124 20.87 -9.17 0.10
CA SER A 124 21.51 -9.58 -1.14
C SER A 124 21.47 -8.46 -2.17
N GLU A 125 22.06 -8.68 -3.32
CA GLU A 125 21.99 -7.75 -4.44
C GLU A 125 21.00 -8.28 -5.48
N TYR A 126 20.21 -7.39 -6.05
CA TYR A 126 19.35 -7.66 -7.18
C TYR A 126 19.78 -6.81 -8.37
N GLU A 127 19.93 -7.45 -9.53
CA GLU A 127 20.17 -6.78 -10.80
C GLU A 127 19.08 -7.17 -11.78
N GLY A 128 18.44 -6.18 -12.38
CA GLY A 128 17.36 -6.41 -13.33
C GLY A 128 17.03 -5.16 -14.13
N TRP A 129 16.07 -5.30 -15.06
CA TRP A 129 15.55 -4.20 -15.86
C TRP A 129 14.35 -3.58 -15.15
N TYR A 130 14.49 -2.35 -14.70
CA TYR A 130 13.45 -1.66 -13.90
C TYR A 130 12.63 -0.71 -14.76
N CYS A 131 11.32 -0.84 -14.67
CA CYS A 131 10.35 0.08 -15.25
C CYS A 131 9.82 1.00 -14.16
N THR A 132 10.27 2.25 -14.13
CA THR A 132 9.85 3.22 -13.11
C THR A 132 8.34 3.54 -13.14
N PRO A 133 7.67 3.67 -14.32
CA PRO A 133 6.23 3.92 -14.34
C PRO A 133 5.38 2.77 -13.82
N CYS A 134 5.84 1.52 -13.98
CA CYS A 134 5.14 0.31 -13.49
C CYS A 134 5.66 -0.16 -12.13
N GLU A 135 6.79 0.43 -11.67
CA GLU A 135 7.48 0.03 -10.43
C GLU A 135 7.78 -1.48 -10.37
N SER A 136 8.22 -2.03 -11.52
CA SER A 136 8.41 -3.46 -11.70
C SER A 136 9.78 -3.79 -12.31
N PHE A 137 10.38 -4.86 -11.78
CA PHE A 137 11.60 -5.45 -12.35
C PHE A 137 11.25 -6.55 -13.36
N TRP A 138 12.06 -6.62 -14.41
CA TRP A 138 11.95 -7.60 -15.48
C TRP A 138 13.31 -8.26 -15.73
N THR A 139 13.27 -9.53 -16.08
CA THR A 139 14.44 -10.21 -16.67
C THR A 139 14.58 -9.82 -18.13
N GLU A 140 15.76 -9.93 -18.69
CA GLU A 140 16.01 -9.62 -20.12
C GLU A 140 15.09 -10.42 -21.06
N LEU A 141 14.78 -11.68 -20.73
CA LEU A 141 13.89 -12.54 -21.50
C LEU A 141 12.42 -12.09 -21.49
N GLN A 142 12.01 -11.30 -20.51
CA GLN A 142 10.63 -10.80 -20.39
C GLN A 142 10.41 -9.50 -21.14
N LEU A 143 11.49 -8.80 -21.51
CA LEU A 143 11.39 -7.54 -22.25
C LEU A 143 10.81 -7.76 -23.65
N LYS A 144 10.07 -6.78 -24.14
CA LYS A 144 9.59 -6.70 -25.52
C LYS A 144 10.33 -5.58 -26.22
N ASP A 145 11.20 -5.93 -27.15
CA ASP A 145 12.05 -4.98 -27.89
C ASP A 145 12.85 -4.03 -26.97
N GLY A 146 13.38 -4.56 -25.85
CA GLY A 146 14.10 -3.78 -24.86
C GLY A 146 13.23 -2.87 -23.97
N CYS A 147 11.90 -3.02 -24.02
CA CYS A 147 10.93 -2.23 -23.29
C CYS A 147 10.12 -3.07 -22.28
N CYS A 148 9.48 -2.37 -21.35
CA CYS A 148 8.57 -2.99 -20.38
C CYS A 148 7.42 -3.71 -21.07
N PRO A 149 7.16 -5.00 -20.77
CA PRO A 149 6.10 -5.77 -21.41
C PRO A 149 4.69 -5.27 -21.10
N ASP A 150 4.51 -4.56 -19.96
CA ASP A 150 3.20 -4.08 -19.51
C ASP A 150 2.83 -2.72 -20.13
N CYS A 151 3.77 -1.79 -20.18
CA CYS A 151 3.46 -0.41 -20.59
C CYS A 151 4.20 0.04 -21.86
N GLY A 152 5.10 -0.77 -22.43
CA GLY A 152 5.85 -0.47 -23.65
C GLY A 152 6.91 0.64 -23.50
N ARG A 153 7.20 1.12 -22.29
CA ARG A 153 8.17 2.18 -22.05
C ARG A 153 9.58 1.62 -21.90
N PRO A 154 10.63 2.42 -22.18
CA PRO A 154 12.01 2.02 -21.91
C PRO A 154 12.21 1.62 -20.46
N VAL A 155 13.08 0.65 -20.23
CA VAL A 155 13.52 0.18 -18.90
C VAL A 155 14.98 0.52 -18.69
N GLU A 156 15.39 0.65 -17.44
CA GLU A 156 16.76 0.96 -17.03
C GLU A 156 17.36 -0.24 -16.32
N LYS A 157 18.61 -0.60 -16.65
CA LYS A 157 19.31 -1.65 -15.93
C LYS A 157 19.71 -1.10 -14.57
N THR A 158 19.19 -1.71 -13.53
CA THR A 158 19.38 -1.26 -12.14
C THR A 158 19.96 -2.40 -11.33
N ARG A 159 20.97 -2.08 -10.55
CA ARG A 159 21.55 -2.97 -9.53
C ARG A 159 21.40 -2.29 -8.19
N GLU A 160 20.75 -2.95 -7.26
CA GLU A 160 20.58 -2.41 -5.92
C GLU A 160 20.76 -3.49 -4.85
N GLU A 161 21.28 -3.06 -3.72
CA GLU A 161 21.32 -3.87 -2.53
C GLU A 161 19.90 -3.90 -1.93
N SER A 162 19.37 -5.10 -1.70
CA SER A 162 17.99 -5.27 -1.29
C SER A 162 17.84 -6.38 -0.26
N TYR A 163 16.72 -6.38 0.44
CA TYR A 163 16.36 -7.45 1.36
C TYR A 163 15.39 -8.42 0.69
N PHE A 164 15.62 -9.70 0.91
CA PHE A 164 14.84 -10.79 0.36
C PHE A 164 14.18 -11.58 1.47
N PHE A 165 12.95 -12.03 1.23
CA PHE A 165 12.22 -12.91 2.11
C PHE A 165 12.27 -14.36 1.59
N ARG A 166 12.55 -15.32 2.48
CA ARG A 166 12.64 -16.74 2.13
C ARG A 166 11.24 -17.37 2.03
N LEU A 167 10.41 -16.85 1.12
CA LEU A 167 9.03 -17.29 0.94
C LEU A 167 8.92 -18.79 0.66
N GLN A 168 9.89 -19.37 -0.07
CA GLN A 168 9.93 -20.78 -0.41
C GLN A 168 9.94 -21.71 0.83
N LYS A 169 10.49 -21.25 1.96
CA LYS A 169 10.45 -21.97 3.24
C LYS A 169 9.01 -22.26 3.71
N TYR A 170 8.06 -21.46 3.29
CA TYR A 170 6.66 -21.53 3.71
C TYR A 170 5.75 -22.15 2.64
N ALA A 171 6.30 -22.61 1.51
CA ALA A 171 5.51 -23.10 0.36
C ALA A 171 4.57 -24.24 0.75
N ASP A 172 5.09 -25.29 1.41
CA ASP A 172 4.29 -26.46 1.81
C ASP A 172 3.15 -26.09 2.78
N TRP A 173 3.42 -25.15 3.71
CA TRP A 173 2.41 -24.67 4.64
C TRP A 173 1.33 -23.84 3.96
N LEU A 174 1.67 -23.08 2.92
CA LEU A 174 0.73 -22.24 2.17
C LEU A 174 -0.17 -23.08 1.24
N ILE A 175 0.28 -24.29 0.82
CA ILE A 175 -0.44 -25.16 -0.10
C ILE A 175 -1.44 -26.08 0.66
N GLN A 176 -1.21 -26.36 1.94
CA GLN A 176 -2.09 -27.14 2.81
C GLN A 176 -3.36 -26.35 3.18
#